data_6e16222b2082bb43c9042b4e88ef3841
#
_entry.id   6e16222b2082bb43c9042b4e88ef3841
#
_cell.length_a   1.000
_cell.length_b   1.000
_cell.length_c   1.000
_cell.angle_alpha   90.00
_cell.angle_beta   90.00
_cell.angle_gamma   90.00
#
_symmetry.space_group_name_H-M   'P 1'
#
loop_
_entity.id
_entity.type
_entity.pdbx_description
1 polymer ?
#
loop_
_entity_poly.entity_id
_entity_poly.type
_entity_poly.pdbx_seq_one_letter_code
_entity_poly.pdbx_strand_id
1 'polypeptide(L)'
;MIRGLFLAVFVLLLTGAREPVLVPDVSQRNVDIVYSFTGAELLLFGAILYPDGRFPQRDADIAVVLKGPSQPILMREKQRLLGTIWANADSTRFQSAPGFYAIATSRPLEKLIDERTAAIYELGLGNIQLSPADAGDT
;
A
#
# COMPACT_ATOMS: atom_id res chain seq x y z
N MET A 1 19.96 9.06 -49.88
CA MET A 1 20.10 9.84 -48.65
C MET A 1 18.89 9.71 -47.72
N ILE A 2 17.65 9.63 -48.19
CA ILE A 2 16.40 9.55 -47.37
C ILE A 2 16.35 8.26 -46.55
N ARG A 3 16.82 7.12 -47.05
CA ARG A 3 16.81 5.81 -46.37
C ARG A 3 17.70 5.78 -45.10
N GLY A 4 18.83 6.50 -45.10
CA GLY A 4 19.70 6.58 -43.94
C GLY A 4 19.12 7.49 -42.84
N LEU A 5 18.35 8.51 -43.20
CA LEU A 5 17.67 9.41 -42.28
C LEU A 5 16.56 8.69 -41.50
N PHE A 6 15.79 7.82 -42.17
CA PHE A 6 14.73 7.02 -41.54
C PHE A 6 15.32 6.01 -40.52
N LEU A 7 16.46 5.41 -40.84
CA LEU A 7 17.13 4.45 -39.94
C LEU A 7 17.68 5.15 -38.71
N ALA A 8 18.26 6.34 -38.87
CA ALA A 8 18.76 7.15 -37.75
C ALA A 8 17.63 7.62 -36.81
N VAL A 9 16.48 8.03 -37.36
CA VAL A 9 15.31 8.43 -36.58
C VAL A 9 14.71 7.23 -35.84
N PHE A 10 14.69 6.04 -36.44
CA PHE A 10 14.17 4.82 -35.81
C PHE A 10 15.06 4.35 -34.65
N VAL A 11 16.38 4.49 -34.75
CA VAL A 11 17.32 4.18 -33.65
C VAL A 11 17.19 5.15 -32.48
N LEU A 12 16.89 6.44 -32.72
CA LEU A 12 16.68 7.42 -31.67
C LEU A 12 15.39 7.15 -30.86
N LEU A 13 14.38 6.50 -31.45
CA LEU A 13 13.11 6.17 -30.77
C LEU A 13 13.21 4.96 -29.83
N LEU A 14 14.32 4.21 -29.88
CA LEU A 14 14.55 3.02 -29.03
C LEU A 14 15.26 3.34 -27.70
N THR A 15 15.67 4.57 -27.45
CA THR A 15 16.23 4.98 -26.15
C THR A 15 15.09 5.27 -25.17
N GLY A 16 14.39 4.22 -24.74
CA GLY A 16 13.44 4.31 -23.66
C GLY A 16 14.14 4.69 -22.35
N ALA A 17 13.67 5.76 -21.68
CA ALA A 17 14.12 6.08 -20.34
C ALA A 17 13.84 4.89 -19.41
N ARG A 18 14.85 4.43 -18.68
CA ARG A 18 14.67 3.37 -17.68
C ARG A 18 14.09 3.97 -16.42
N GLU A 19 13.10 3.29 -15.88
CA GLU A 19 12.46 3.72 -14.64
C GLU A 19 13.40 3.58 -13.43
N PRO A 20 13.27 4.47 -12.43
CA PRO A 20 13.97 4.32 -11.16
C PRO A 20 13.60 3.00 -10.48
N VAL A 21 14.56 2.34 -9.86
CA VAL A 21 14.38 1.09 -9.14
C VAL A 21 14.56 1.33 -7.65
N LEU A 22 13.54 1.03 -6.86
CA LEU A 22 13.61 1.05 -5.41
C LEU A 22 14.17 -0.30 -4.91
N VAL A 23 15.21 -0.23 -4.08
CA VAL A 23 15.82 -1.36 -3.38
C VAL A 23 15.60 -1.16 -1.88
N PRO A 24 14.47 -1.64 -1.32
CA PRO A 24 14.17 -1.50 0.09
C PRO A 24 14.82 -2.62 0.91
N ASP A 25 15.10 -2.33 2.18
CA ASP A 25 15.47 -3.33 3.19
C ASP A 25 14.89 -2.93 4.55
N VAL A 26 14.92 -3.85 5.51
CA VAL A 26 14.35 -3.69 6.83
C VAL A 26 15.26 -4.26 7.91
N SER A 27 15.34 -3.58 9.05
CA SER A 27 16.23 -3.97 10.15
C SER A 27 15.91 -5.36 10.75
N GLN A 28 14.64 -5.73 10.75
CA GLN A 28 14.16 -7.02 11.25
C GLN A 28 13.11 -7.58 10.29
N ARG A 29 13.29 -8.82 9.87
CA ARG A 29 12.34 -9.52 8.98
C ARG A 29 11.27 -10.29 9.72
N ASN A 30 11.52 -10.60 10.99
CA ASN A 30 10.60 -11.32 11.85
C ASN A 30 10.33 -10.52 13.11
N VAL A 31 9.09 -10.45 13.51
CA VAL A 31 8.65 -9.87 14.77
C VAL A 31 7.88 -10.94 15.53
N ASP A 32 8.45 -11.42 16.63
CA ASP A 32 7.82 -12.45 17.45
C ASP A 32 6.88 -11.81 18.46
N ILE A 33 5.61 -12.16 18.38
CA ILE A 33 4.59 -11.69 19.32
C ILE A 33 4.47 -12.69 20.46
N VAL A 34 5.01 -12.32 21.62
CA VAL A 34 4.94 -13.09 22.86
C VAL A 34 3.96 -12.45 23.84
N TYR A 35 3.62 -13.12 24.94
CA TYR A 35 2.63 -12.62 25.93
C TYR A 35 2.97 -11.24 26.51
N SER A 36 4.26 -10.88 26.60
CA SER A 36 4.74 -9.59 27.08
C SER A 36 5.02 -8.58 25.97
N PHE A 37 4.48 -8.80 24.78
CA PHE A 37 4.73 -7.93 23.63
C PHE A 37 4.13 -6.55 23.85
N THR A 38 4.97 -5.52 23.86
CA THR A 38 4.60 -4.10 24.02
C THR A 38 4.71 -3.32 22.73
N GLY A 39 5.18 -3.94 21.64
CA GLY A 39 5.43 -3.35 20.34
C GLY A 39 6.81 -3.72 19.81
N ALA A 40 7.05 -3.44 18.53
CA ALA A 40 8.35 -3.56 17.88
C ALA A 40 8.66 -2.30 17.09
N GLU A 41 9.93 -1.92 17.11
CA GLU A 41 10.44 -0.83 16.28
C GLU A 41 11.09 -1.43 15.05
N LEU A 42 10.64 -1.00 13.86
CA LEU A 42 11.17 -1.41 12.58
C LEU A 42 11.80 -0.22 11.88
N LEU A 43 13.09 -0.32 11.57
CA LEU A 43 13.76 0.63 10.70
C LEU A 43 13.67 0.13 9.26
N LEU A 44 13.00 0.91 8.40
CA LEU A 44 12.98 0.69 6.96
C LEU A 44 13.98 1.64 6.31
N PHE A 45 14.80 1.10 5.44
CA PHE A 45 15.79 1.89 4.70
C PHE A 45 15.94 1.33 3.29
N GLY A 46 16.60 2.05 2.40
CA GLY A 46 16.79 1.58 1.04
C GLY A 46 17.51 2.60 0.18
N ALA A 47 17.66 2.25 -1.09
CA ALA A 47 18.23 3.10 -2.11
C ALA A 47 17.32 3.18 -3.33
N ILE A 48 17.29 4.33 -3.98
CA ILE A 48 16.66 4.51 -5.29
C ILE A 48 17.78 4.56 -6.32
N LEU A 49 17.78 3.58 -7.21
CA LEU A 49 18.72 3.51 -8.31
C LEU A 49 18.14 4.20 -9.53
N TYR A 50 18.92 5.09 -10.12
CA TYR A 50 18.61 5.78 -11.37
C TYR A 50 19.51 5.23 -12.49
N PRO A 51 19.06 4.23 -13.26
CA PRO A 51 19.90 3.54 -14.23
C PRO A 51 20.44 4.46 -15.34
N ASP A 52 19.71 5.56 -15.63
CA ASP A 52 20.10 6.54 -16.64
C ASP A 52 21.03 7.63 -16.10
N GLY A 53 21.44 7.55 -14.84
CA GLY A 53 22.24 8.58 -14.16
C GLY A 53 21.54 9.95 -14.03
N ARG A 54 20.25 10.03 -14.32
CA ARG A 54 19.44 11.23 -14.22
C ARG A 54 18.76 11.28 -12.88
N PHE A 55 19.25 12.14 -12.00
CA PHE A 55 18.61 12.35 -10.71
C PHE A 55 17.45 13.35 -10.86
N PRO A 56 16.31 13.12 -10.19
CA PRO A 56 15.22 14.07 -10.18
C PRO A 56 15.66 15.36 -9.47
N GLN A 57 15.09 16.49 -9.89
CA GLN A 57 15.35 17.80 -9.24
C GLN A 57 14.66 17.94 -7.87
N ARG A 58 13.77 17.02 -7.53
CA ARG A 58 13.05 16.98 -6.26
C ARG A 58 13.30 15.66 -5.57
N ASP A 59 13.28 15.69 -4.25
CA ASP A 59 13.34 14.48 -3.45
C ASP A 59 12.16 13.56 -3.78
N ALA A 60 12.42 12.26 -3.76
CA ALA A 60 11.38 11.27 -3.98
C ALA A 60 10.42 11.25 -2.79
N ASP A 61 9.13 11.18 -3.08
CA ASP A 61 8.13 10.92 -2.07
C ASP A 61 8.10 9.44 -1.71
N ILE A 62 7.88 9.16 -0.43
CA ILE A 62 7.88 7.80 0.08
C ILE A 62 6.54 7.52 0.75
N ALA A 63 5.95 6.39 0.39
CA ALA A 63 4.82 5.79 1.09
C ALA A 63 5.22 4.37 1.50
N VAL A 64 5.01 4.04 2.77
CA VAL A 64 5.28 2.72 3.33
C VAL A 64 3.98 2.16 3.86
N VAL A 65 3.63 0.96 3.40
CA VAL A 65 2.47 0.22 3.88
C VAL A 65 2.94 -1.05 4.56
N LEU A 66 2.53 -1.24 5.79
CA LEU A 66 2.73 -2.47 6.54
C LEU A 66 1.40 -3.19 6.69
N LYS A 67 1.30 -4.39 6.10
CA LYS A 67 0.12 -5.25 6.18
C LYS A 67 0.47 -6.52 6.94
N GLY A 68 -0.35 -6.88 7.90
CA GLY A 68 -0.31 -8.18 8.54
C GLY A 68 -0.90 -9.28 7.66
N PRO A 69 -0.76 -10.55 8.07
CA PRO A 69 -1.36 -11.67 7.34
C PRO A 69 -2.88 -11.50 7.25
N SER A 70 -3.42 -11.90 6.10
CA SER A 70 -4.87 -11.89 5.88
C SER A 70 -5.53 -13.00 6.68
N GLN A 71 -6.64 -12.67 7.31
CA GLN A 71 -7.43 -13.59 8.12
C GLN A 71 -8.92 -13.27 8.03
N PRO A 72 -9.81 -14.24 8.27
CA PRO A 72 -11.23 -13.96 8.36
C PRO A 72 -11.53 -13.14 9.62
N ILE A 73 -12.33 -12.08 9.46
CA ILE A 73 -12.78 -11.25 10.58
C ILE A 73 -14.29 -11.11 10.59
N LEU A 74 -14.86 -10.97 11.79
CA LEU A 74 -16.26 -10.65 12.01
C LEU A 74 -16.36 -9.25 12.61
N MET A 75 -16.87 -8.31 11.82
CA MET A 75 -17.21 -6.97 12.30
C MET A 75 -18.62 -6.98 12.85
N ARG A 76 -18.80 -6.37 14.03
CA ARG A 76 -20.12 -6.20 14.65
C ARG A 76 -20.40 -4.73 14.83
N GLU A 77 -21.53 -4.28 14.30
CA GLU A 77 -22.01 -2.94 14.52
C GLU A 77 -22.74 -2.86 15.84
N LYS A 78 -22.37 -1.88 16.67
CA LYS A 78 -23.07 -1.60 17.92
C LYS A 78 -24.03 -0.43 17.72
N GLN A 79 -25.29 -0.65 18.05
CA GLN A 79 -26.31 0.38 18.03
C GLN A 79 -26.88 0.61 19.42
N ARG A 80 -27.32 1.85 19.68
CA ARG A 80 -28.03 2.17 20.93
C ARG A 80 -29.48 1.76 20.81
N LEU A 81 -29.87 0.77 21.59
CA LEU A 81 -31.28 0.42 21.83
C LEU A 81 -31.87 1.32 22.92
N LEU A 82 -33.02 1.92 22.63
CA LEU A 82 -33.74 2.80 23.55
C LEU A 82 -32.90 3.95 24.13
N GLY A 83 -31.84 4.35 23.42
CA GLY A 83 -30.99 5.48 23.81
C GLY A 83 -29.99 5.22 24.94
N THR A 84 -30.05 4.07 25.61
CA THR A 84 -29.26 3.79 26.82
C THR A 84 -28.42 2.52 26.76
N ILE A 85 -28.85 1.50 26.02
CA ILE A 85 -28.18 0.19 25.99
C ILE A 85 -27.48 -0.02 24.64
N TRP A 86 -26.21 -0.37 24.68
CA TRP A 86 -25.47 -0.77 23.47
C TRP A 86 -25.74 -2.24 23.17
N ALA A 87 -26.29 -2.54 22.02
CA ALA A 87 -26.49 -3.91 21.53
C ALA A 87 -25.82 -4.09 20.16
N ASN A 88 -25.45 -5.34 19.86
CA ASN A 88 -25.00 -5.70 18.53
C ASN A 88 -26.23 -5.75 17.61
N ALA A 89 -26.28 -4.84 16.63
CA ALA A 89 -27.41 -4.75 15.70
C ALA A 89 -27.16 -5.55 14.43
N ASP A 90 -25.93 -5.51 13.93
CA ASP A 90 -25.57 -6.18 12.68
C ASP A 90 -24.16 -6.77 12.75
N SER A 91 -23.88 -7.72 11.87
CA SER A 91 -22.56 -8.33 11.77
C SER A 91 -22.22 -8.61 10.30
N THR A 92 -21.06 -8.15 9.89
CA THR A 92 -20.51 -8.45 8.56
C THR A 92 -19.27 -9.31 8.70
N ARG A 93 -19.24 -10.43 7.99
CA ARG A 93 -18.09 -11.31 7.94
C ARG A 93 -17.28 -11.00 6.70
N PHE A 94 -15.97 -10.84 6.87
CA PHE A 94 -15.01 -10.74 5.78
C PHE A 94 -14.18 -12.02 5.74
N GLN A 95 -14.05 -12.62 4.57
CA GLN A 95 -13.24 -13.84 4.38
C GLN A 95 -11.75 -13.54 4.43
N SER A 96 -11.36 -12.36 3.96
CA SER A 96 -9.98 -11.92 3.91
C SER A 96 -9.89 -10.45 4.27
N ALA A 97 -9.23 -10.18 5.39
CA ALA A 97 -8.87 -8.83 5.81
C ALA A 97 -7.48 -8.86 6.44
N PRO A 98 -6.64 -7.84 6.25
CA PRO A 98 -5.35 -7.80 6.92
C PRO A 98 -5.54 -7.69 8.43
N GLY A 99 -4.88 -8.54 9.21
CA GLY A 99 -4.95 -8.51 10.67
C GLY A 99 -4.31 -7.26 11.29
N PHE A 100 -3.47 -6.59 10.50
CA PHE A 100 -2.86 -5.31 10.84
C PHE A 100 -2.66 -4.48 9.57
N TYR A 101 -2.85 -3.17 9.68
CA TYR A 101 -2.59 -2.23 8.61
C TYR A 101 -2.04 -0.93 9.19
N ALA A 102 -0.89 -0.49 8.69
CA ALA A 102 -0.32 0.81 8.98
C ALA A 102 0.23 1.45 7.70
N ILE A 103 0.11 2.76 7.60
CA ILE A 103 0.67 3.54 6.51
C ILE A 103 1.47 4.71 7.08
N ALA A 104 2.66 4.94 6.52
CA ALA A 104 3.47 6.11 6.76
C ALA A 104 3.83 6.76 5.43
N THR A 105 3.73 8.08 5.36
CA THR A 105 3.99 8.85 4.12
C THR A 105 4.86 10.06 4.43
N SER A 106 5.73 10.45 3.48
CA SER A 106 6.60 11.63 3.61
C SER A 106 5.81 12.94 3.68
N ARG A 107 4.61 12.96 3.11
CA ARG A 107 3.66 14.09 3.16
C ARG A 107 2.23 13.57 3.06
N PRO A 108 1.20 14.40 3.32
CA PRO A 108 -0.20 13.96 3.24
C PRO A 108 -0.51 13.23 1.94
N LEU A 109 -1.23 12.11 2.03
CA LEU A 109 -1.45 11.18 0.92
C LEU A 109 -2.09 11.86 -0.30
N GLU A 110 -3.01 12.79 -0.08
CA GLU A 110 -3.72 13.55 -1.11
C GLU A 110 -2.80 14.49 -1.91
N LYS A 111 -1.63 14.83 -1.34
CA LYS A 111 -0.59 15.63 -1.98
C LYS A 111 0.49 14.79 -2.63
N LEU A 112 0.52 13.50 -2.31
CA LEU A 112 1.54 12.58 -2.76
C LEU A 112 1.12 11.89 -4.07
N ILE A 113 -0.12 11.42 -4.13
CA ILE A 113 -0.66 10.66 -5.27
C ILE A 113 -2.14 10.99 -5.48
N ASP A 114 -2.65 10.63 -6.66
CA ASP A 114 -4.07 10.72 -6.97
C ASP A 114 -4.86 9.55 -6.32
N GLU A 115 -6.18 9.72 -6.20
CA GLU A 115 -7.08 8.76 -5.59
C GLU A 115 -7.06 7.39 -6.29
N ARG A 116 -6.95 7.38 -7.62
CA ARG A 116 -6.89 6.15 -8.40
C ARG A 116 -5.64 5.34 -8.09
N THR A 117 -4.49 6.01 -8.04
CA THR A 117 -3.23 5.38 -7.67
C THR A 117 -3.26 4.89 -6.22
N ALA A 118 -3.84 5.69 -5.30
CA ALA A 118 -4.04 5.28 -3.91
C ALA A 118 -4.88 4.00 -3.81
N ALA A 119 -5.95 3.88 -4.60
CA ALA A 119 -6.79 2.69 -4.63
C ALA A 119 -6.07 1.46 -5.21
N ILE A 120 -5.28 1.62 -6.29
CA ILE A 120 -4.53 0.52 -6.92
C ILE A 120 -3.51 -0.08 -5.94
N TYR A 121 -2.80 0.77 -5.21
CA TYR A 121 -1.78 0.34 -4.25
C TYR A 121 -2.31 0.16 -2.82
N GLU A 122 -3.63 0.27 -2.63
CA GLU A 122 -4.31 0.16 -1.34
C GLU A 122 -3.70 1.10 -0.27
N LEU A 123 -3.38 2.33 -0.67
CA LEU A 123 -2.84 3.35 0.22
C LEU A 123 -3.97 4.08 0.94
N GLY A 124 -3.97 3.96 2.26
CA GLY A 124 -5.02 4.50 3.13
C GLY A 124 -6.12 3.50 3.48
N LEU A 125 -6.72 3.66 4.65
CA LEU A 125 -7.71 2.72 5.19
C LEU A 125 -8.94 2.56 4.28
N GLY A 126 -9.35 3.64 3.59
CA GLY A 126 -10.50 3.60 2.68
C GLY A 126 -10.26 2.81 1.39
N ASN A 127 -9.00 2.48 1.09
CA ASN A 127 -8.61 1.79 -0.14
C ASN A 127 -8.27 0.30 0.09
N ILE A 128 -8.41 -0.20 1.33
CA ILE A 128 -8.17 -1.61 1.64
C ILE A 128 -9.27 -2.43 0.99
N GLN A 129 -8.88 -3.40 0.17
CA GLN A 129 -9.81 -4.34 -0.45
C GLN A 129 -10.18 -5.43 0.55
N LEU A 130 -11.41 -5.36 1.03
CA LEU A 130 -12.00 -6.37 1.90
C LEU A 130 -12.89 -7.27 1.06
N SER A 131 -12.77 -8.59 1.25
CA SER A 131 -13.67 -9.57 0.60
C SER A 131 -14.80 -9.92 1.58
N PRO A 132 -16.01 -9.32 1.44
CA PRO A 132 -17.14 -9.73 2.27
C PRO A 132 -17.47 -11.19 1.96
N ALA A 133 -17.77 -11.97 2.99
CA ALA A 133 -18.41 -13.27 2.80
C ALA A 133 -19.84 -13.00 2.36
N ASP A 134 -20.27 -13.63 1.26
CA ASP A 134 -21.62 -13.49 0.77
C ASP A 134 -22.62 -13.71 1.92
N ALA A 135 -23.57 -12.79 2.04
CA ALA A 135 -24.68 -12.87 3.01
C ALA A 135 -25.69 -13.98 2.66
N GLY A 136 -25.27 -15.03 1.99
CA GLY A 136 -26.11 -16.03 1.32
C GLY A 136 -26.14 -17.42 1.92
N ASP A 137 -25.52 -17.68 3.07
CA ASP A 137 -25.69 -18.96 3.76
C ASP A 137 -26.11 -18.74 5.23
N THR A 138 -27.42 -18.62 5.41
CA THR A 138 -28.11 -18.90 6.69
C THR A 138 -28.84 -20.21 6.60
#